data_15d54ea0231bf93d2a54f2f1371124b8
#
_entry.id   15d54ea0231bf93d2a54f2f1371124b8
#
_cell.length_a   1.000
_cell.length_b   1.000
_cell.length_c   1.000
_cell.angle_alpha   90.00
_cell.angle_beta   90.00
_cell.angle_gamma   90.00
#
_symmetry.space_group_name_H-M   'P 1'
#
loop_
_entity.id
_entity.type
_entity.pdbx_description
1 polymer ?
#
loop_
_entity_poly.entity_id
_entity_poly.type
_entity_poly.pdbx_seq_one_letter_code
_entity_poly.pdbx_strand_id
1 'polypeptide(L)'
;MTIHIENLSFDVIIGLLDFERDRPQKVIIDLVCNYDYSEDKFINYADIVALIEEKLKIERYELLENALLGLKDVLLKSYPQLQSLKIKISKPNILPHSNVALSKSWDF
;
A
#
# COMPACT_ATOMS: atom_id res chain seq x y z
N MET A 1 8.47 -9.99 14.94
CA MET A 1 7.00 -9.82 14.89
C MET A 1 6.56 -9.52 13.48
N THR A 2 5.40 -10.02 13.10
CA THR A 2 4.82 -9.80 11.77
C THR A 2 3.50 -9.05 11.91
N ILE A 3 3.38 -7.93 11.20
CA ILE A 3 2.12 -7.19 11.11
C ILE A 3 1.43 -7.59 9.81
N HIS A 4 0.14 -7.92 9.91
CA HIS A 4 -0.74 -8.18 8.78
C HIS A 4 -1.81 -7.09 8.74
N ILE A 5 -1.91 -6.39 7.62
CA ILE A 5 -3.01 -5.48 7.32
C ILE A 5 -3.72 -6.06 6.11
N GLU A 6 -4.96 -6.50 6.31
CA GLU A 6 -5.72 -7.26 5.32
C GLU A 6 -6.96 -6.49 4.91
N ASN A 7 -7.21 -6.43 3.61
CA ASN A 7 -8.42 -5.83 3.04
C ASN A 7 -8.63 -4.35 3.41
N LEU A 8 -7.55 -3.58 3.50
CA LEU A 8 -7.67 -2.13 3.68
C LEU A 8 -8.27 -1.53 2.41
N SER A 9 -9.49 -1.02 2.49
CA SER A 9 -10.25 -0.53 1.34
C SER A 9 -10.55 0.95 1.46
N PHE A 10 -10.33 1.68 0.38
CA PHE A 10 -10.73 3.08 0.25
C PHE A 10 -10.76 3.47 -1.23
N ASP A 11 -11.35 4.64 -1.52
CA ASP A 11 -11.41 5.17 -2.86
C ASP A 11 -10.29 6.17 -3.10
N VAL A 12 -9.65 6.09 -4.26
CA VAL A 12 -8.53 6.97 -4.61
C VAL A 12 -8.42 7.07 -6.14
N ILE A 13 -7.88 8.21 -6.60
CA ILE A 13 -7.52 8.37 -8.01
C ILE A 13 -6.21 7.63 -8.23
N ILE A 14 -6.26 6.58 -9.06
CA ILE A 14 -5.12 5.74 -9.39
C ILE A 14 -5.37 5.05 -10.73
N GLY A 15 -4.34 4.98 -11.57
CA GLY A 15 -4.41 4.32 -12.85
C GLY A 15 -4.01 5.21 -14.01
N LEU A 16 -3.71 4.59 -15.16
CA LEU A 16 -3.19 5.24 -16.35
C LEU A 16 -4.29 5.71 -17.31
N LEU A 17 -5.43 5.03 -17.32
CA LEU A 17 -6.50 5.28 -18.27
C LEU A 17 -7.22 6.62 -17.97
N ASP A 18 -7.71 7.28 -19.02
CA ASP A 18 -8.33 8.61 -18.87
C ASP A 18 -9.43 8.65 -17.81
N PHE A 19 -10.32 7.66 -17.80
CA PHE A 19 -11.41 7.62 -16.83
C PHE A 19 -10.90 7.37 -15.40
N GLU A 20 -9.74 6.74 -15.25
CA GLU A 20 -9.12 6.53 -13.94
C GLU A 20 -8.55 7.83 -13.35
N ARG A 21 -8.25 8.82 -14.21
CA ARG A 21 -7.74 10.13 -13.79
C ARG A 21 -8.86 11.06 -13.30
N ASP A 22 -10.09 10.81 -13.71
CA ASP A 22 -11.23 11.68 -13.43
C ASP A 22 -12.06 11.26 -12.22
N ARG A 23 -12.01 9.98 -11.84
CA ARG A 23 -12.88 9.42 -10.79
C ARG A 23 -12.09 8.57 -9.82
N PRO A 24 -12.30 8.75 -8.50
CA PRO A 24 -11.79 7.79 -7.53
C PRO A 24 -12.34 6.40 -7.79
N GLN A 25 -11.52 5.40 -7.57
CA GLN A 25 -11.94 4.00 -7.62
C GLN A 25 -11.50 3.28 -6.36
N LYS A 26 -12.22 2.21 -6.03
CA LYS A 26 -11.90 1.37 -4.90
C LYS A 26 -10.56 0.68 -5.12
N VAL A 27 -9.71 0.75 -4.11
CA VAL A 27 -8.50 -0.08 -4.01
C VAL A 27 -8.57 -0.91 -2.74
N ILE A 28 -7.93 -2.07 -2.78
CA ILE A 28 -7.78 -2.93 -1.61
C ILE A 28 -6.29 -3.15 -1.42
N ILE A 29 -5.79 -2.80 -0.24
CA ILE A 29 -4.39 -2.94 0.12
C ILE A 29 -4.24 -4.09 1.10
N ASP A 30 -3.34 -5.01 0.79
CA ASP A 30 -2.88 -6.05 1.71
C ASP A 30 -1.40 -5.84 1.97
N LEU A 31 -1.00 -5.88 3.23
CA LEU A 31 0.37 -5.64 3.64
C LEU A 31 0.81 -6.64 4.69
N VAL A 32 2.03 -7.14 4.54
CA VAL A 32 2.69 -7.96 5.56
C VAL A 32 4.08 -7.37 5.78
N CYS A 33 4.45 -7.12 7.02
CA CYS A 33 5.80 -6.67 7.34
C CYS A 33 6.33 -7.30 8.61
N ASN A 34 7.65 -7.47 8.67
CA ASN A 34 8.36 -8.05 9.81
C ASN A 34 9.31 -7.03 10.43
N TYR A 35 9.40 -7.04 11.74
CA TYR A 35 10.37 -6.25 12.48
C TYR A 35 10.71 -6.92 13.80
N ASP A 36 11.85 -6.56 14.39
CA ASP A 36 12.22 -7.00 15.74
C ASP A 36 11.51 -6.14 16.75
N TYR A 37 10.63 -6.77 17.53
CA TYR A 37 9.90 -6.07 18.58
C TYR A 37 10.79 -5.81 19.81
N SER A 38 10.69 -4.58 20.33
CA SER A 38 11.13 -4.24 21.68
C SER A 38 10.15 -3.23 22.26
N GLU A 39 10.09 -3.12 23.57
CA GLU A 39 9.14 -2.21 24.24
C GLU A 39 9.29 -0.75 23.77
N ASP A 40 10.52 -0.33 23.45
CA ASP A 40 10.81 1.03 23.02
C ASP A 40 10.64 1.24 21.51
N LYS A 41 10.43 0.17 20.74
CA LYS A 41 10.44 0.21 19.28
C LYS A 41 9.29 -0.60 18.67
N PHE A 42 8.09 -0.39 19.19
CA PHE A 42 6.92 -0.98 18.57
C PHE A 42 6.45 -0.15 17.37
N ILE A 43 5.78 -0.82 16.44
CA ILE A 43 5.15 -0.16 15.31
C ILE A 43 3.64 -0.15 15.53
N ASN A 44 3.04 1.03 15.49
CA ASN A 44 1.59 1.16 15.55
C ASN A 44 1.01 0.98 14.15
N TYR A 45 0.28 -0.12 13.94
CA TYR A 45 -0.32 -0.42 12.63
C TYR A 45 -1.31 0.65 12.15
N ALA A 46 -1.94 1.39 13.05
CA ALA A 46 -2.81 2.49 12.67
C ALA A 46 -2.05 3.60 11.94
N ASP A 47 -0.79 3.84 12.33
CA ASP A 47 0.07 4.82 11.65
C ASP A 47 0.47 4.34 10.25
N ILE A 48 0.68 3.03 10.09
CA ILE A 48 0.94 2.44 8.76
C ILE A 48 -0.25 2.70 7.83
N VAL A 49 -1.46 2.42 8.30
CA VAL A 49 -2.69 2.63 7.52
C VAL A 49 -2.82 4.10 7.11
N ALA A 50 -2.59 5.03 8.04
CA ALA A 50 -2.68 6.46 7.76
C ALA A 50 -1.65 6.89 6.69
N LEU A 51 -0.42 6.39 6.77
CA LEU A 51 0.62 6.69 5.78
C LEU A 51 0.26 6.18 4.39
N ILE A 52 -0.29 4.95 4.31
CA ILE A 52 -0.70 4.35 3.03
C ILE A 52 -1.78 5.21 2.38
N GLU A 53 -2.85 5.52 3.12
CA GLU A 53 -3.96 6.31 2.60
C GLU A 53 -3.51 7.69 2.15
N GLU A 54 -2.74 8.38 2.98
CA GLU A 54 -2.24 9.73 2.66
C GLU A 54 -1.39 9.71 1.40
N LYS A 55 -0.42 8.78 1.30
CA LYS A 55 0.49 8.70 0.17
C LYS A 55 -0.25 8.47 -1.14
N LEU A 56 -1.17 7.53 -1.17
CA LEU A 56 -1.93 7.23 -2.38
C LEU A 56 -2.86 8.37 -2.78
N LYS A 57 -3.48 9.05 -1.82
CA LYS A 57 -4.38 10.18 -2.11
C LYS A 57 -3.64 11.41 -2.63
N ILE A 58 -2.46 11.68 -2.10
CA ILE A 58 -1.67 12.85 -2.52
C ILE A 58 -1.04 12.64 -3.89
N GLU A 59 -0.42 11.48 -4.10
CA GLU A 59 0.41 11.25 -5.29
C GLU A 59 -0.39 10.93 -6.55
N ARG A 60 -1.60 10.41 -6.45
CA ARG A 60 -2.46 10.06 -7.59
C ARG A 60 -1.70 9.26 -8.64
N TYR A 61 -1.09 8.16 -8.25
CA TYR A 61 -0.21 7.37 -9.10
C TYR A 61 -0.92 6.91 -10.38
N GLU A 62 -0.22 7.00 -11.51
CA GLU A 62 -0.69 6.45 -12.77
C GLU A 62 -0.41 4.95 -12.85
N LEU A 63 0.77 4.52 -12.38
CA LEU A 63 1.19 3.12 -12.42
C LEU A 63 1.17 2.50 -11.02
N LEU A 64 0.63 1.29 -10.90
CA LEU A 64 0.68 0.53 -9.65
C LEU A 64 2.12 0.26 -9.22
N GLU A 65 3.02 0.05 -10.15
CA GLU A 65 4.45 -0.12 -9.89
C GLU A 65 5.01 1.05 -9.08
N ASN A 66 4.72 2.27 -9.50
CA ASN A 66 5.18 3.47 -8.80
C ASN A 66 4.50 3.66 -7.45
N ALA A 67 3.23 3.25 -7.35
CA ALA A 67 2.51 3.25 -6.07
C ALA A 67 3.18 2.30 -5.07
N LEU A 68 3.51 1.08 -5.50
CA LEU A 68 4.20 0.11 -4.64
C LEU A 68 5.57 0.63 -4.18
N LEU A 69 6.36 1.18 -5.10
CA LEU A 69 7.68 1.73 -4.77
C LEU A 69 7.57 2.93 -3.83
N GLY A 70 6.60 3.81 -4.05
CA GLY A 70 6.37 4.97 -3.20
C GLY A 70 5.91 4.60 -1.79
N LEU A 71 5.04 3.61 -1.68
CA LEU A 71 4.62 3.09 -0.37
C LEU A 71 5.80 2.46 0.38
N LYS A 72 6.62 1.66 -0.31
CA LYS A 72 7.83 1.08 0.29
C LYS A 72 8.75 2.17 0.83
N ASP A 73 8.98 3.21 0.05
CA ASP A 73 9.89 4.30 0.44
C ASP A 73 9.39 5.04 1.69
N VAL A 74 8.11 5.40 1.74
CA VAL A 74 7.56 6.13 2.89
C VAL A 74 7.52 5.26 4.14
N LEU A 75 7.21 3.98 4.01
CA LEU A 75 7.17 3.05 5.14
C LEU A 75 8.58 2.77 5.69
N LEU A 76 9.55 2.52 4.81
CA LEU A 76 10.92 2.26 5.25
C LEU A 76 11.56 3.50 5.90
N LYS A 77 11.26 4.68 5.39
CA LYS A 77 11.73 5.94 5.99
C LYS A 77 11.15 6.15 7.38
N SER A 78 9.86 5.86 7.56
CA SER A 78 9.18 6.01 8.86
C SER A 78 9.54 4.90 9.84
N TYR A 79 9.83 3.71 9.34
CA TYR A 79 10.11 2.52 10.14
C TYR A 79 11.38 1.83 9.66
N PRO A 80 12.57 2.43 9.95
CA PRO A 80 13.83 1.85 9.49
C PRO A 80 14.14 0.48 10.10
N GLN A 81 13.42 0.08 11.14
CA GLN A 81 13.54 -1.24 11.77
C GLN A 81 12.86 -2.37 10.98
N LEU A 82 12.15 -2.06 9.90
CA LEU A 82 11.53 -3.09 9.05
C LEU A 82 12.59 -4.01 8.46
N GLN A 83 12.35 -5.33 8.55
CA GLN A 83 13.22 -6.37 8.01
C GLN A 83 12.71 -6.88 6.67
N SER A 84 11.40 -6.92 6.50
CA SER A 84 10.76 -7.31 5.25
C SER A 84 9.40 -6.64 5.10
N LEU A 85 8.97 -6.50 3.86
CA LEU A 85 7.71 -5.86 3.51
C LEU A 85 7.15 -6.52 2.27
N LYS A 86 5.85 -6.79 2.27
CA LYS A 86 5.11 -7.19 1.08
C LYS A 86 3.85 -6.36 0.98
N ILE A 87 3.61 -5.78 -0.18
CA ILE A 87 2.40 -4.99 -0.44
C ILE A 87 1.73 -5.50 -1.70
N LYS A 88 0.41 -5.64 -1.64
CA LYS A 88 -0.45 -5.94 -2.77
C LYS A 88 -1.50 -4.85 -2.91
N ILE A 89 -1.61 -4.28 -4.10
CA ILE A 89 -2.66 -3.31 -4.43
C ILE A 89 -3.60 -3.95 -5.43
N SER A 90 -4.88 -4.04 -5.08
CA SER A 90 -5.93 -4.58 -5.95
C SER A 90 -6.86 -3.46 -6.41
N LYS A 91 -7.27 -3.52 -7.66
CA LYS A 91 -8.34 -2.69 -8.24
C LYS A 91 -9.49 -3.62 -8.62
N PRO A 92 -10.44 -3.88 -7.69
CA PRO A 92 -11.45 -4.92 -7.89
C PRO A 92 -12.46 -4.60 -8.96
N ASN A 93 -12.64 -3.32 -9.30
CA ASN A 93 -13.69 -2.87 -10.22
C ASN A 93 -13.19 -2.37 -11.57
N ILE A 94 -11.87 -2.48 -11.84
CA ILE A 94 -11.30 -1.95 -13.09
C ILE A 94 -11.74 -2.76 -14.33
N LEU A 95 -11.92 -4.06 -14.16
CA LEU A 95 -12.42 -4.94 -15.21
C LEU A 95 -13.68 -5.67 -14.74
N PRO A 96 -14.67 -5.92 -15.62
CA PRO A 96 -15.96 -6.49 -15.20
C PRO A 96 -15.89 -7.94 -14.71
N HIS A 97 -14.88 -8.72 -15.14
CA HIS A 97 -14.82 -10.15 -14.88
C HIS A 97 -13.56 -10.58 -14.13
N SER A 98 -12.75 -9.66 -13.66
CA SER A 98 -11.49 -9.98 -13.01
C SER A 98 -11.14 -8.96 -11.93
N ASN A 99 -10.54 -9.44 -10.85
CA ASN A 99 -9.81 -8.58 -9.93
C ASN A 99 -8.39 -8.41 -10.45
N VAL A 100 -7.95 -7.18 -10.63
CA VAL A 100 -6.58 -6.88 -11.06
C VAL A 100 -5.76 -6.44 -9.85
N ALA A 101 -4.59 -7.02 -9.68
CA ALA A 101 -3.71 -6.69 -8.57
C ALA A 101 -2.24 -6.75 -8.99
N LEU A 102 -1.43 -5.96 -8.32
CA LEU A 102 0.02 -6.00 -8.44
C LEU A 102 0.61 -6.07 -7.03
N SER A 103 1.66 -6.87 -6.86
CA SER A 103 2.32 -6.99 -5.57
C SER A 103 3.83 -7.01 -5.72
N LYS A 104 4.52 -6.63 -4.64
CA LYS A 104 5.97 -6.73 -4.57
C LYS A 104 6.41 -7.00 -3.14
N SER A 105 7.48 -7.75 -3.00
CA SER A 105 8.13 -8.05 -1.71
C SER A 105 9.54 -7.48 -1.69
N TRP A 106 9.97 -7.04 -0.52
CA TRP A 106 11.33 -6.54 -0.27
C TRP A 106 11.88 -7.13 1.00
N ASP A 107 13.18 -7.41 0.99
CA ASP A 107 13.96 -7.75 2.18
C ASP A 107 14.99 -6.64 2.41
N PHE A 108 15.11 -6.22 3.66
CA PHE A 108 15.97 -5.09 4.00
C PHE A 108 17.16 -5.48 4.86
#